data_cb93714f8c8c36bd9441b48f422ad93e
#
_entry.id   cb93714f8c8c36bd9441b48f422ad93e
#
_cell.length_a   1.000
_cell.length_b   1.000
_cell.length_c   1.000
_cell.angle_alpha   90.00
_cell.angle_beta   90.00
_cell.angle_gamma   90.00
#
_symmetry.space_group_name_H-M   'P 1'
#
loop_
_entity.id
_entity.type
_entity.pdbx_description
1 polymer ?
#
loop_
_entity_poly.entity_id
_entity_poly.type
_entity_poly.pdbx_seq_one_letter_code
_entity_poly.pdbx_strand_id
1 'polypeptide(L)'
;MEVLNENIRLNKEKIENKEYLKSTFNLSKAVKSNYIFEYIFSFLYIKKKLNMIIYNKKLQKKFNINIDNYKALSGKIHIGERNGIEKEFSLNSNILLFEGEYLNGKKNGRGKEYYEHGTIKFEGEYLNGYKIKGKGYN
;
A
#
# COMPACT_ATOMS: atom_id res chain seq x y z
N MET A 1 -12.98 13.93 24.84
CA MET A 1 -12.19 15.04 24.29
C MET A 1 -11.00 14.55 23.45
N GLU A 2 -10.26 13.51 23.84
CA GLU A 2 -9.13 12.94 23.07
C GLU A 2 -9.53 12.43 21.69
N VAL A 3 -10.60 11.65 21.55
CA VAL A 3 -11.07 11.09 20.27
C VAL A 3 -11.48 12.19 19.28
N LEU A 4 -11.99 13.31 19.77
CA LEU A 4 -12.35 14.46 18.92
C LEU A 4 -11.09 15.16 18.36
N ASN A 5 -10.06 15.30 19.19
CA ASN A 5 -8.79 15.90 18.80
C ASN A 5 -8.02 15.03 17.80
N GLU A 6 -8.08 13.70 17.94
CA GLU A 6 -7.46 12.76 17.02
C GLU A 6 -8.15 12.77 15.64
N ASN A 7 -9.47 12.83 15.60
CA ASN A 7 -10.23 12.98 14.37
C ASN A 7 -9.95 14.32 13.64
N ILE A 8 -9.77 15.41 14.40
CA ILE A 8 -9.40 16.72 13.83
C ILE A 8 -7.99 16.67 13.26
N ARG A 9 -7.05 15.99 13.93
CA ARG A 9 -5.66 15.80 13.46
C ARG A 9 -5.60 14.98 12.18
N LEU A 10 -6.32 13.85 12.14
CA LEU A 10 -6.41 12.97 10.96
C LEU A 10 -7.07 13.68 9.76
N ASN A 11 -8.05 14.54 10.01
CA ASN A 11 -8.68 15.34 8.96
C ASN A 11 -7.75 16.45 8.45
N LYS A 12 -6.98 17.09 9.32
CA LYS A 12 -5.95 18.07 8.91
C LYS A 12 -4.87 17.42 8.06
N GLU A 13 -4.32 16.27 8.47
CA GLU A 13 -3.35 15.51 7.68
C GLU A 13 -3.89 15.08 6.30
N LYS A 14 -5.17 14.70 6.24
CA LYS A 14 -5.82 14.36 4.95
C LYS A 14 -6.00 15.57 4.05
N ILE A 15 -6.27 16.74 4.61
CA ILE A 15 -6.43 18.00 3.86
C ILE A 15 -5.05 18.46 3.35
N GLU A 16 -4.04 18.49 4.22
CA GLU A 16 -2.67 18.87 3.85
C GLU A 16 -2.08 17.92 2.79
N ASN A 17 -2.31 16.60 2.90
CA ASN A 17 -1.93 15.64 1.87
C ASN A 17 -2.69 15.86 0.55
N LYS A 18 -3.95 16.25 0.59
CA LYS A 18 -4.73 16.58 -0.61
C LYS A 18 -4.26 17.88 -1.28
N GLU A 19 -3.88 18.89 -0.51
CA GLU A 19 -3.33 20.14 -1.04
C GLU A 19 -1.90 19.94 -1.58
N TYR A 20 -1.08 19.16 -0.89
CA TYR A 20 0.25 18.77 -1.35
C TYR A 20 0.18 17.98 -2.67
N LEU A 21 -0.77 17.05 -2.80
CA LEU A 21 -1.02 16.31 -4.04
C LEU A 21 -1.53 17.22 -5.17
N LYS A 22 -2.33 18.24 -4.86
CA LYS A 22 -2.76 19.26 -5.85
C LYS A 22 -1.60 20.13 -6.31
N SER A 23 -0.70 20.52 -5.42
CA SER A 23 0.47 21.35 -5.76
C SER A 23 1.49 20.57 -6.61
N THR A 24 1.72 19.29 -6.32
CA THR A 24 2.59 18.41 -7.12
C THR A 24 1.98 18.10 -8.49
N PHE A 25 0.64 18.09 -8.60
CA PHE A 25 -0.07 17.95 -9.87
C PHE A 25 0.15 19.14 -10.80
N ASN A 26 0.31 20.34 -10.25
CA ASN A 26 0.63 21.55 -11.00
C ASN A 26 2.05 21.54 -11.57
N LEU A 27 2.99 20.89 -10.90
CA LEU A 27 4.36 20.75 -11.40
C LEU A 27 4.42 20.00 -12.74
N SER A 28 3.60 18.97 -12.90
CA SER A 28 3.52 18.20 -14.15
C SER A 28 2.91 18.98 -15.32
N LYS A 29 2.12 20.03 -15.03
CA LYS A 29 1.61 20.98 -16.03
C LYS A 29 2.60 22.09 -16.36
N ALA A 30 3.41 22.51 -15.39
CA ALA A 30 4.39 23.57 -15.54
C ALA A 30 5.64 23.09 -16.30
N VAL A 31 6.03 21.84 -16.14
CA VAL A 31 7.18 21.24 -16.84
C VAL A 31 6.72 20.64 -18.17
N LYS A 32 6.78 21.43 -19.24
CA LYS A 32 6.41 21.00 -20.60
C LYS A 32 7.38 19.96 -21.18
N SER A 33 8.64 19.96 -20.77
CA SER A 33 9.65 19.01 -21.24
C SER A 33 9.54 17.69 -20.51
N ASN A 34 9.31 16.62 -21.27
CA ASN A 34 9.29 15.25 -20.74
C ASN A 34 10.63 14.85 -20.11
N TYR A 35 11.74 15.29 -20.73
CA TYR A 35 13.08 15.00 -20.26
C TYR A 35 13.37 15.62 -18.89
N ILE A 36 13.04 16.90 -18.72
CA ILE A 36 13.22 17.59 -17.43
C ILE A 36 12.36 16.96 -16.35
N PHE A 37 11.13 16.57 -16.67
CA PHE A 37 10.25 15.91 -15.73
C PHE A 37 10.80 14.53 -15.30
N GLU A 38 11.29 13.73 -16.24
CA GLU A 38 11.92 12.43 -15.96
C GLU A 38 13.19 12.59 -15.14
N TYR A 39 14.00 13.60 -15.44
CA TYR A 39 15.20 13.91 -14.70
C TYR A 39 14.89 14.29 -13.25
N ILE A 40 13.97 15.23 -13.01
CA ILE A 40 13.53 15.59 -11.65
C ILE A 40 12.93 14.38 -10.94
N PHE A 41 12.12 13.60 -11.65
CA PHE A 41 11.48 12.42 -11.11
C PHE A 41 12.48 11.30 -10.75
N SER A 42 13.64 11.24 -11.41
CA SER A 42 14.70 10.27 -11.12
C SER A 42 15.28 10.43 -9.72
N PHE A 43 15.33 11.65 -9.18
CA PHE A 43 15.81 11.92 -7.82
C PHE A 43 14.84 11.52 -6.70
N LEU A 44 13.59 11.22 -7.05
CA LEU A 44 12.63 10.81 -6.04
C LEU A 44 12.80 9.34 -5.65
N TYR A 45 12.69 9.07 -4.36
CA TYR A 45 12.55 7.73 -3.84
C TYR A 45 11.42 6.98 -4.55
N ILE A 46 11.62 5.70 -4.87
CA ILE A 46 10.62 4.89 -5.60
C ILE A 46 9.24 4.91 -4.95
N LYS A 47 9.16 4.82 -3.62
CA LYS A 47 7.91 4.93 -2.87
C LYS A 47 7.21 6.28 -3.08
N LYS A 48 7.97 7.37 -3.13
CA LYS A 48 7.45 8.72 -3.36
C LYS A 48 6.96 8.88 -4.81
N LYS A 49 7.70 8.32 -5.78
CA LYS A 49 7.29 8.26 -7.19
C LYS A 49 5.92 7.60 -7.35
N LEU A 50 5.75 6.42 -6.77
CA LEU A 50 4.51 5.65 -6.89
C LEU A 50 3.35 6.35 -6.21
N ASN A 51 3.55 6.96 -5.05
CA ASN A 51 2.50 7.73 -4.37
C ASN A 51 2.03 8.94 -5.18
N MET A 52 2.95 9.62 -5.89
CA MET A 52 2.60 10.79 -6.73
C MET A 52 1.77 10.42 -7.95
N ILE A 53 1.95 9.23 -8.49
CA ILE A 53 1.30 8.81 -9.73
C ILE A 53 0.15 7.83 -9.54
N ILE A 54 -0.13 7.36 -8.31
CA ILE A 54 -1.15 6.34 -8.02
C ILE A 54 -2.54 6.70 -8.57
N TYR A 55 -2.88 7.99 -8.59
CA TYR A 55 -4.16 8.48 -9.12
C TYR A 55 -4.06 9.06 -10.53
N ASN A 56 -2.89 8.98 -11.19
CA ASN A 56 -2.65 9.59 -12.49
C ASN A 56 -2.33 8.53 -13.54
N LYS A 57 -3.37 7.99 -14.17
CA LYS A 57 -3.25 6.98 -15.24
C LYS A 57 -2.36 7.40 -16.40
N LYS A 58 -2.34 8.70 -16.74
CA LYS A 58 -1.52 9.24 -17.82
C LYS A 58 -0.02 9.15 -17.48
N LEU A 59 0.34 9.48 -16.24
CA LEU A 59 1.72 9.33 -15.75
C LEU A 59 2.09 7.86 -15.56
N GLN A 60 1.18 7.02 -15.07
CA GLN A 60 1.43 5.57 -14.97
C GLN A 60 1.78 4.98 -16.34
N LYS A 61 0.99 5.31 -17.36
CA LYS A 61 1.27 4.87 -18.74
C LYS A 61 2.60 5.42 -19.27
N LYS A 62 2.88 6.71 -19.04
CA LYS A 62 4.10 7.37 -19.47
C LYS A 62 5.36 6.74 -18.88
N PHE A 63 5.35 6.40 -17.60
CA PHE A 63 6.47 5.79 -16.88
C PHE A 63 6.44 4.27 -16.87
N ASN A 64 5.53 3.65 -17.62
CA ASN A 64 5.32 2.19 -17.66
C ASN A 64 5.16 1.58 -16.25
N ILE A 65 4.44 2.29 -15.37
CA ILE A 65 4.18 1.85 -14.01
C ILE A 65 2.85 1.10 -13.96
N ASN A 66 2.92 -0.11 -13.48
CA ASN A 66 1.81 -1.03 -13.34
C ASN A 66 1.64 -1.50 -11.89
N ILE A 67 0.70 -2.38 -11.66
CA ILE A 67 0.41 -2.94 -10.34
C ILE A 67 1.61 -3.71 -9.74
N ASP A 68 2.45 -4.32 -10.57
CA ASP A 68 3.59 -5.11 -10.11
C ASP A 68 4.67 -4.24 -9.50
N ASN A 69 4.82 -2.99 -9.97
CA ASN A 69 5.71 -2.01 -9.34
C ASN A 69 5.25 -1.68 -7.91
N TYR A 70 3.93 -1.61 -7.67
CA TYR A 70 3.39 -1.40 -6.32
C TYR A 70 3.51 -2.64 -5.45
N LYS A 71 3.31 -3.84 -6.03
CA LYS A 71 3.53 -5.11 -5.34
C LYS A 71 5.00 -5.26 -4.92
N ALA A 72 5.93 -5.01 -5.83
CA ALA A 72 7.37 -5.05 -5.55
C ALA A 72 7.77 -4.10 -4.41
N LEU A 73 7.16 -2.91 -4.33
CA LEU A 73 7.41 -1.98 -3.23
C LEU A 73 6.85 -2.42 -1.89
N SER A 74 5.78 -3.18 -1.90
CA SER A 74 5.24 -3.73 -0.65
C SER A 74 6.17 -4.77 -0.02
N GLY A 75 7.14 -5.29 -0.80
CA GLY A 75 8.00 -6.39 -0.41
C GLY A 75 7.24 -7.71 -0.30
N LYS A 76 6.04 -7.80 -0.89
CA LYS A 76 5.12 -8.91 -0.73
C LYS A 76 4.58 -9.40 -2.07
N ILE A 77 4.41 -10.71 -2.17
CA ILE A 77 3.75 -11.39 -3.28
C ILE A 77 2.42 -11.92 -2.78
N HIS A 78 1.37 -11.68 -3.53
CA HIS A 78 0.03 -12.18 -3.24
C HIS A 78 -0.35 -13.25 -4.26
N ILE A 79 -0.77 -14.42 -3.78
CA ILE A 79 -1.21 -15.56 -4.60
C ILE A 79 -2.60 -16.00 -4.12
N GLY A 80 -3.59 -15.91 -5.00
CA GLY A 80 -4.98 -16.25 -4.69
C GLY A 80 -5.96 -15.26 -5.29
N GLU A 81 -7.16 -15.24 -4.73
CA GLU A 81 -8.26 -14.44 -5.21
C GLU A 81 -8.42 -13.16 -4.39
N ARG A 82 -8.61 -12.02 -5.07
CA ARG A 82 -8.85 -10.72 -4.42
C ARG A 82 -10.09 -10.72 -3.51
N ASN A 83 -11.05 -11.58 -3.79
CA ASN A 83 -12.24 -11.87 -2.98
C ASN A 83 -12.29 -13.38 -2.76
N GLY A 84 -11.62 -13.89 -1.74
CA GLY A 84 -11.50 -15.31 -1.45
C GLY A 84 -10.27 -15.61 -0.61
N ILE A 85 -9.73 -16.81 -0.76
CA ILE A 85 -8.52 -17.22 -0.05
C ILE A 85 -7.29 -16.70 -0.78
N GLU A 86 -6.43 -16.00 -0.06
CA GLU A 86 -5.18 -15.46 -0.59
C GLU A 86 -4.02 -15.78 0.36
N LYS A 87 -2.84 -15.97 -0.20
CA LYS A 87 -1.56 -16.14 0.51
C LYS A 87 -0.63 -14.98 0.19
N GLU A 88 -0.04 -14.42 1.23
CA GLU A 88 0.92 -13.32 1.17
C GLU A 88 2.31 -13.86 1.52
N PHE A 89 3.26 -13.72 0.61
CA PHE A 89 4.64 -14.15 0.79
C PHE A 89 5.59 -12.94 0.80
N SER A 90 6.71 -13.07 1.49
CA SER A 90 7.82 -12.12 1.36
C SER A 90 8.43 -12.21 -0.03
N LEU A 91 8.59 -11.06 -0.70
CA LEU A 91 9.19 -10.98 -2.04
C LEU A 91 10.64 -11.48 -2.07
N ASN A 92 11.40 -11.21 -1.01
CA ASN A 92 12.83 -11.49 -0.98
C ASN A 92 13.15 -12.92 -0.50
N SER A 93 12.39 -13.42 0.47
CA SER A 93 12.66 -14.72 1.11
C SER A 93 11.69 -15.82 0.70
N ASN A 94 10.64 -15.48 -0.02
CA ASN A 94 9.54 -16.38 -0.40
C ASN A 94 8.88 -17.10 0.79
N ILE A 95 8.97 -16.50 1.98
CA ILE A 95 8.36 -17.03 3.21
C ILE A 95 6.90 -16.60 3.25
N LEU A 96 6.03 -17.53 3.65
CA LEU A 96 4.61 -17.25 3.88
C LEU A 96 4.47 -16.30 5.08
N LEU A 97 3.85 -15.13 4.87
CA LEU A 97 3.61 -14.12 5.90
C LEU A 97 2.16 -14.11 6.38
N PHE A 98 1.24 -14.48 5.50
CA PHE A 98 -0.19 -14.55 5.81
C PHE A 98 -0.90 -15.52 4.88
N GLU A 99 -1.89 -16.21 5.39
CA GLU A 99 -2.90 -16.92 4.61
C GLU A 99 -4.28 -16.70 5.22
N GLY A 100 -5.31 -16.49 4.39
CA GLY A 100 -6.65 -16.26 4.88
C GLY A 100 -7.57 -15.62 3.86
N GLU A 101 -8.72 -15.18 4.38
CA GLU A 101 -9.77 -14.60 3.58
C GLU A 101 -9.48 -13.12 3.27
N TYR A 102 -9.76 -12.75 2.02
CA TYR A 102 -9.67 -11.37 1.52
C TYR A 102 -11.00 -10.92 0.93
N LEU A 103 -11.30 -9.66 1.12
CA LEU A 103 -12.41 -8.96 0.46
C LEU A 103 -11.91 -7.62 -0.07
N ASN A 104 -12.08 -7.37 -1.36
CA ASN A 104 -11.60 -6.17 -2.06
C ASN A 104 -10.09 -5.92 -1.85
N GLY A 105 -9.28 -7.00 -1.79
CA GLY A 105 -7.83 -6.95 -1.60
C GLY A 105 -7.40 -6.55 -0.18
N LYS A 106 -8.29 -6.69 0.80
CA LYS A 106 -7.98 -6.51 2.22
C LYS A 106 -8.26 -7.78 3.00
N LYS A 107 -7.46 -8.07 4.01
CA LYS A 107 -7.70 -9.17 4.94
C LYS A 107 -9.09 -9.01 5.56
N ASN A 108 -9.97 -10.01 5.39
CA ASN A 108 -11.36 -9.91 5.84
C ASN A 108 -11.93 -11.32 6.04
N GLY A 109 -12.28 -11.67 7.26
CA GLY A 109 -12.63 -13.03 7.67
C GLY A 109 -11.50 -13.70 8.42
N ARG A 110 -11.35 -15.02 8.33
CA ARG A 110 -10.35 -15.79 9.08
C ARG A 110 -8.99 -15.76 8.39
N GLY A 111 -7.93 -15.70 9.20
CA GLY A 111 -6.57 -15.75 8.66
C GLY A 111 -5.51 -16.02 9.71
N LYS A 112 -4.32 -16.39 9.21
CA LYS A 112 -3.12 -16.67 10.00
C LYS A 112 -1.97 -15.80 9.52
N GLU A 113 -1.29 -15.15 10.44
CA GLU A 113 -0.03 -14.47 10.20
C GLU A 113 1.12 -15.31 10.70
N TYR A 114 2.25 -15.22 10.01
CA TYR A 114 3.46 -15.94 10.32
C TYR A 114 4.62 -14.98 10.57
N TYR A 115 5.54 -15.39 11.42
CA TYR A 115 6.85 -14.77 11.54
C TYR A 115 7.75 -15.17 10.35
N GLU A 116 8.81 -14.41 10.11
CA GLU A 116 9.77 -14.71 9.03
C GLU A 116 10.46 -16.08 9.18
N HIS A 117 10.51 -16.62 10.38
CA HIS A 117 11.01 -17.98 10.64
C HIS A 117 9.95 -19.08 10.52
N GLY A 118 8.72 -18.73 10.05
CA GLY A 118 7.67 -19.68 9.69
C GLY A 118 6.73 -20.10 10.80
N THR A 119 6.92 -19.67 12.05
CA THR A 119 5.97 -19.96 13.14
C THR A 119 4.76 -19.04 13.09
N ILE A 120 3.62 -19.50 13.61
CA ILE A 120 2.39 -18.70 13.67
C ILE A 120 2.61 -17.53 14.63
N LYS A 121 2.34 -16.33 14.13
CA LYS A 121 2.36 -15.07 14.88
C LYS A 121 0.99 -14.69 15.43
N PHE A 122 -0.04 -14.93 14.63
CA PHE A 122 -1.41 -14.61 15.00
C PHE A 122 -2.37 -15.48 14.18
N GLU A 123 -3.44 -15.94 14.80
CA GLU A 123 -4.56 -16.61 14.15
C GLU A 123 -5.86 -16.00 14.65
N GLY A 124 -6.74 -15.58 13.72
CA GLY A 124 -7.97 -14.93 14.13
C GLY A 124 -8.79 -14.35 12.99
N GLU A 125 -9.64 -13.41 13.35
CA GLU A 125 -10.57 -12.73 12.46
C GLU A 125 -10.07 -11.32 12.12
N TYR A 126 -10.30 -10.94 10.87
CA TYR A 126 -9.91 -9.65 10.29
C TYR A 126 -11.13 -8.95 9.72
N LEU A 127 -11.15 -7.62 9.79
CA LEU A 127 -12.10 -6.77 9.09
C LEU A 127 -11.36 -5.59 8.45
N ASN A 128 -11.50 -5.44 7.14
CA ASN A 128 -10.85 -4.36 6.39
C ASN A 128 -9.34 -4.22 6.61
N GLY A 129 -8.64 -5.33 6.87
CA GLY A 129 -7.20 -5.38 7.12
C GLY A 129 -6.80 -5.32 8.60
N TYR A 130 -7.73 -5.07 9.52
CA TYR A 130 -7.48 -4.97 10.95
C TYR A 130 -7.82 -6.28 11.67
N LYS A 131 -7.02 -6.63 12.68
CA LYS A 131 -7.30 -7.74 13.60
C LYS A 131 -8.46 -7.36 14.52
N ILE A 132 -9.50 -8.21 14.59
CA ILE A 132 -10.65 -7.99 15.47
C ILE A 132 -10.61 -8.90 16.68
N LYS A 133 -10.40 -10.20 16.43
CA LYS A 133 -10.43 -11.24 17.46
C LYS A 133 -9.49 -12.35 17.08
N GLY A 134 -8.75 -12.89 18.04
CA GLY A 134 -7.84 -14.02 17.78
C GLY A 134 -6.82 -14.20 18.87
N LYS A 135 -5.87 -15.10 18.60
CA LYS A 135 -4.78 -15.47 19.49
C LYS A 135 -3.45 -15.06 18.87
N GLY A 136 -2.66 -14.30 19.60
CA GLY A 136 -1.27 -14.05 19.30
C GLY A 136 -0.36 -15.11 19.92
N TYR A 137 0.77 -15.36 19.27
CA TYR A 137 1.80 -16.28 19.72
C TYR A 137 3.14 -15.53 19.76
N ASN A 138 3.95 -15.83 20.77
CA ASN A 138 5.29 -15.24 20.94
C ASN A 138 6.36 -16.28 20.63
#